data_604e3c29055d673fbc5ce2158d18f338
#
_entry.id   604e3c29055d673fbc5ce2158d18f338
#
_cell.length_a   1.000
_cell.length_b   1.000
_cell.length_c   1.000
_cell.angle_alpha   90.00
_cell.angle_beta   90.00
_cell.angle_gamma   90.00
#
_symmetry.space_group_name_H-M   'P 1'
#
loop_
_entity.id
_entity.type
_entity.pdbx_description
1 polymer ?
#
loop_
_entity_poly.entity_id
_entity_poly.type
_entity_poly.pdbx_seq_one_letter_code
_entity_poly.pdbx_strand_id
1 'polypeptide(L)' 'MPYAVVLAPEAVEDLTALRAYERAAVVDAMGRHLRQNPAKTSKSRIKRLRGLQRPQYRLRVDDVRVFYDV' A
#
# COMPACT_ATOMS: atom_id res chain seq x y z
N MET A 1 9.86 15.42 -3.03
CA MET A 1 10.68 14.31 -3.58
C MET A 1 9.85 13.04 -3.59
N PRO A 2 9.81 12.31 -4.69
CA PRO A 2 9.10 11.03 -4.70
C PRO A 2 9.81 10.00 -3.82
N TYR A 3 9.02 9.12 -3.24
CA TYR A 3 9.52 8.02 -2.44
C TYR A 3 9.71 6.79 -3.30
N ALA A 4 10.73 5.99 -2.99
CA ALA A 4 10.87 4.68 -3.60
C ALA A 4 9.96 3.68 -2.87
N VAL A 5 9.31 2.80 -3.64
CA VAL A 5 8.49 1.74 -3.07
C VAL A 5 9.29 0.44 -3.11
N VAL A 6 9.54 -0.13 -1.94
CA VAL A 6 10.27 -1.39 -1.80
C VAL A 6 9.31 -2.45 -1.27
N LEU A 7 9.19 -3.56 -1.98
CA LEU A 7 8.30 -4.65 -1.60
C LEU A 7 9.03 -5.69 -0.75
N ALA A 8 8.42 -6.03 0.39
CA ALA A 8 8.91 -7.18 1.18
C ALA A 8 8.68 -8.47 0.39
N PRO A 9 9.48 -9.53 0.62
CA PRO A 9 9.28 -10.81 -0.09
C PRO A 9 7.85 -11.35 0.01
N GLU A 10 7.23 -11.25 1.18
CA GLU A 10 5.85 -11.70 1.39
C GLU A 10 4.87 -10.88 0.54
N ALA A 11 5.13 -9.58 0.40
CA ALA A 11 4.28 -8.72 -0.42
C ALA A 11 4.38 -9.09 -1.90
N VAL A 12 5.56 -9.46 -2.37
CA VAL A 12 5.74 -9.93 -3.75
C VAL A 12 4.93 -11.21 -3.98
N GLU A 13 4.98 -12.15 -3.04
CA GLU A 13 4.21 -13.38 -3.13
C GLU A 13 2.70 -13.11 -3.15
N ASP A 14 2.24 -12.25 -2.22
CA ASP A 14 0.83 -11.89 -2.13
C ASP A 14 0.34 -11.21 -3.40
N LEU A 15 1.15 -10.29 -3.94
CA LEU A 15 0.81 -9.57 -5.16
C LEU A 15 0.72 -10.53 -6.35
N THR A 16 1.63 -11.49 -6.43
CA THR A 16 1.64 -12.49 -7.49
C THR A 16 0.39 -13.37 -7.44
N ALA A 17 -0.13 -13.63 -6.23
CA ALA A 17 -1.32 -14.46 -6.04
C ALA A 17 -2.62 -13.73 -6.41
N LEU A 18 -2.62 -12.43 -6.55
CA LEU A 18 -3.80 -11.66 -6.95
C LEU A 18 -4.14 -11.93 -8.42
N ARG A 19 -5.41 -11.75 -8.75
CA ARG A 19 -5.82 -11.74 -10.15
C ARG A 19 -5.17 -10.58 -10.89
N ALA A 20 -5.02 -10.71 -12.20
CA ALA A 20 -4.30 -9.71 -12.99
C ALA A 20 -4.86 -8.30 -12.83
N TYR A 21 -6.18 -8.15 -12.83
CA TYR A 21 -6.79 -6.83 -12.69
C TYR A 21 -6.62 -6.24 -11.28
N GLU A 22 -6.64 -7.10 -10.26
CA GLU A 22 -6.41 -6.66 -8.88
C GLU A 22 -4.95 -6.23 -8.71
N ARG A 23 -4.03 -7.01 -9.26
CA ARG A 23 -2.60 -6.68 -9.21
C ARG A 23 -2.33 -5.35 -9.89
N ALA A 24 -2.90 -5.14 -11.08
CA ALA A 24 -2.73 -3.89 -11.81
C ALA A 24 -3.28 -2.70 -11.00
N ALA A 25 -4.44 -2.85 -10.38
CA ALA A 25 -5.04 -1.81 -9.56
C ALA A 25 -4.18 -1.47 -8.34
N VAL A 26 -3.63 -2.49 -7.68
CA VAL A 26 -2.77 -2.30 -6.50
C VAL A 26 -1.46 -1.62 -6.89
N VAL A 27 -0.82 -2.06 -7.96
CA VAL A 27 0.43 -1.45 -8.43
C VAL A 27 0.21 0.00 -8.82
N ASP A 28 -0.88 0.29 -9.52
CA ASP A 28 -1.23 1.66 -9.90
C ASP A 28 -1.45 2.54 -8.67
N ALA A 29 -2.22 2.04 -7.70
CA ALA A 29 -2.50 2.79 -6.48
C ALA A 29 -1.25 3.05 -5.65
N MET A 30 -0.35 2.07 -5.55
CA MET A 30 0.94 2.27 -4.88
C MET A 30 1.75 3.36 -5.56
N GLY A 31 1.80 3.36 -6.88
CA GLY A 31 2.52 4.38 -7.63
C GLY A 31 1.93 5.78 -7.43
N ARG A 32 0.61 5.89 -7.41
CA ARG A 32 -0.07 7.18 -7.24
C ARG A 32 0.08 7.74 -5.84
N HIS A 33 -0.06 6.89 -4.82
CA HIS A 33 -0.20 7.36 -3.44
C HIS A 33 1.08 7.22 -2.63
N LEU A 34 1.75 6.10 -2.72
CA LEU A 34 2.90 5.84 -1.85
C LEU A 34 4.17 6.51 -2.33
N ARG A 35 4.31 6.76 -3.61
CA ARG A 35 5.51 7.44 -4.14
C ARG A 35 5.48 8.95 -3.92
N GLN A 36 4.30 9.53 -3.76
CA GLN A 36 4.16 10.98 -3.62
C GLN A 36 3.93 11.42 -2.18
N ASN A 37 2.91 10.86 -1.53
CA ASN A 37 2.51 11.28 -0.19
C ASN A 37 2.13 10.05 0.66
N PRO A 38 3.09 9.18 1.02
CA PRO A 38 2.76 7.94 1.71
C PRO A 38 2.18 8.15 3.12
N ALA A 39 2.46 9.28 3.75
CA ALA A 39 1.97 9.58 5.10
C ALA A 39 0.68 10.39 5.11
N LYS A 40 0.15 10.77 3.93
CA LYS A 40 -1.07 11.56 3.85
C LYS A 40 -2.29 10.67 4.00
N THR A 41 -2.99 10.82 5.11
CA THR A 41 -4.20 10.02 5.37
C THR A 41 -5.41 10.57 4.63
N SER A 42 -6.40 9.71 4.41
CA SER A 42 -7.67 10.08 3.81
C SER A 42 -8.80 9.30 4.50
N LYS A 43 -10.05 9.66 4.20
CA LYS A 43 -11.20 9.01 4.85
C LYS A 43 -11.29 7.53 4.56
N SER A 44 -10.99 7.11 3.33
CA SER A 44 -11.24 5.74 2.90
C SER A 44 -10.05 5.03 2.31
N ARG A 45 -8.97 5.74 2.00
CA ARG A 45 -7.87 5.16 1.24
C ARG A 45 -6.64 4.84 2.10
N ILE A 46 -6.10 5.84 2.77
CA ILE A 46 -4.90 5.65 3.61
C ILE A 46 -5.23 5.97 5.05
N LYS A 47 -4.95 5.02 5.94
CA LYS A 47 -5.15 5.19 7.37
C LYS A 47 -3.88 4.92 8.13
N ARG A 48 -3.61 5.75 9.13
CA ARG A 48 -2.58 5.50 10.12
C ARG A 48 -3.10 4.44 11.10
N LEU A 49 -2.34 3.36 11.27
CA LEU A 49 -2.70 2.31 12.20
C LEU A 49 -2.27 2.69 13.61
N ARG A 50 -3.18 2.49 14.57
CA ARG A 50 -2.92 2.80 15.97
C ARG A 50 -2.66 1.53 16.75
N GLY A 51 -1.86 1.65 17.80
CA GLY A 51 -1.54 0.52 18.66
C GLY A 51 -0.52 -0.44 18.09
N LEU A 52 -0.01 -0.17 16.89
CA LEU A 52 1.01 -0.96 16.25
C LEU A 52 2.21 -0.08 15.94
N GLN A 53 3.41 -0.62 16.16
CA GLN A 53 4.61 0.05 15.70
C GLN A 53 4.82 -0.18 14.22
N ARG A 54 4.54 -1.40 13.76
CA ARG A 54 4.63 -1.79 12.36
C ARG A 54 3.52 -2.80 12.03
N PRO A 55 2.91 -2.70 10.85
CA PRO A 55 3.06 -1.59 9.89
C PRO A 55 2.44 -0.29 10.40
N GLN A 56 2.93 0.84 9.88
CA GLN A 56 2.46 2.16 10.29
C GLN A 56 1.16 2.56 9.59
N TYR A 57 0.98 2.15 8.35
CA TYR A 57 -0.13 2.61 7.50
C TYR A 57 -0.78 1.48 6.74
N ARG A 58 -2.01 1.75 6.31
CA ARG A 58 -2.76 0.85 5.43
C ARG A 58 -3.29 1.65 4.24
N LEU A 59 -3.03 1.16 3.02
CA LEU A 59 -3.63 1.64 1.79
C LEU A 59 -4.71 0.64 1.37
N ARG A 60 -5.93 1.13 1.17
CA ARG A 60 -7.02 0.29 0.69
C ARG A 60 -7.19 0.46 -0.82
N VAL A 61 -7.20 -0.65 -1.55
CA VAL A 61 -7.45 -0.70 -2.98
C VAL A 61 -8.55 -1.73 -3.21
N ASP A 62 -9.79 -1.27 -3.34
CA ASP A 62 -10.97 -2.12 -3.39
C ASP A 62 -11.00 -3.07 -2.18
N ASP A 63 -10.93 -4.38 -2.39
CA ASP A 63 -10.91 -5.37 -1.31
C ASP A 63 -9.51 -5.72 -0.82
N VAL A 64 -8.49 -5.15 -1.43
CA VAL A 64 -7.10 -5.42 -1.09
C VAL A 64 -6.59 -4.35 -0.11
N ARG A 65 -5.85 -4.80 0.91
CA ARG A 65 -5.22 -3.91 1.87
C ARG A 65 -3.72 -4.03 1.76
N VAL A 66 -3.06 -2.90 1.59
CA VAL A 66 -1.60 -2.85 1.51
C VAL A 66 -1.08 -2.22 2.80
N PHE A 67 -0.31 -2.98 3.56
CA PHE A 67 0.29 -2.48 4.80
C PHE A 67 1.71 -2.04 4.52
N TYR A 68 2.08 -0.88 5.04
CA TYR A 68 3.40 -0.34 4.72
C TYR A 68 3.94 0.58 5.81
N ASP A 69 5.25 0.80 5.75
CA ASP A 69 5.98 1.75 6.58
C ASP A 69 6.63 2.81 5.70
N VAL A 70 6.84 3.97 6.28
CA VAL A 70 7.52 5.07 5.60
C VAL A 70 8.93 5.20 6.12
#